data_5ab6e7e409384530abdbfcda8c6aeccf
#
_entry.id   5ab6e7e409384530abdbfcda8c6aeccf
#
_cell.length_a   1.000
_cell.length_b   1.000
_cell.length_c   1.000
_cell.angle_alpha   90.00
_cell.angle_beta   90.00
_cell.angle_gamma   90.00
#
_symmetry.space_group_name_H-M   'P 1'
#
loop_
_entity.id
_entity.type
_entity.pdbx_description
1 polymer ?
#
loop_
_entity_poly.entity_id
_entity_poly.type
_entity_poly.pdbx_seq_one_letter_code
_entity_poly.pdbx_strand_id
1 'polypeptide(L)'
;MFYETKPFEAFRVGDRATFTKTIGEAEILLFAAVSGDNYPLHADEEYAKTTRFGRRVAHGLLTASLLSATNGMLLQKPGGISLSQTLRFLRPVYPGDTITACTEVVEILTERRRLRCRTTCRNQHGELVIDGEALEQKDDAAAASAE
;
A
#
# COMPACT_ATOMS: atom_id res chain seq x y z
N MET A 1 9.28 14.01 -3.88
CA MET A 1 8.73 13.13 -4.92
C MET A 1 7.95 14.00 -5.89
N PHE A 2 8.28 13.95 -7.17
CA PHE A 2 7.61 14.74 -8.20
C PHE A 2 6.66 13.80 -8.97
N TYR A 3 5.39 14.21 -9.08
CA TYR A 3 4.41 13.52 -9.88
C TYR A 3 4.41 14.11 -11.29
N GLU A 4 4.58 13.26 -12.28
CA GLU A 4 4.54 13.63 -13.68
C GLU A 4 3.09 13.63 -14.21
N THR A 5 2.86 14.22 -15.38
CA THR A 5 1.57 14.17 -16.04
C THR A 5 1.46 12.86 -16.81
N LYS A 6 0.43 12.06 -16.49
CA LYS A 6 0.12 10.82 -17.19
C LYS A 6 -1.39 10.73 -17.45
N PRO A 7 -1.86 11.02 -18.68
CA PRO A 7 -3.27 10.89 -19.01
C PRO A 7 -3.70 9.42 -18.99
N PHE A 8 -5.00 9.18 -18.85
CA PHE A 8 -5.55 7.81 -18.76
C PHE A 8 -5.16 6.95 -19.98
N GLU A 9 -5.17 7.53 -21.17
CA GLU A 9 -4.85 6.86 -22.43
C GLU A 9 -3.40 6.38 -22.53
N ALA A 10 -2.53 6.90 -21.67
CA ALA A 10 -1.11 6.51 -21.60
C ALA A 10 -0.86 5.24 -20.75
N PHE A 11 -1.86 4.80 -19.98
CA PHE A 11 -1.69 3.60 -19.17
C PHE A 11 -1.67 2.34 -20.01
N ARG A 12 -0.88 1.38 -19.56
CA ARG A 12 -0.76 0.03 -20.15
C ARG A 12 -0.84 -1.01 -19.04
N VAL A 13 -1.36 -2.18 -19.37
CA VAL A 13 -1.24 -3.36 -18.50
C VAL A 13 0.24 -3.65 -18.27
N GLY A 14 0.64 -3.87 -17.01
CA GLY A 14 2.03 -4.01 -16.60
C GLY A 14 2.69 -2.72 -16.08
N ASP A 15 2.06 -1.55 -16.27
CA ASP A 15 2.51 -0.32 -15.61
C ASP A 15 2.49 -0.52 -14.09
N ARG A 16 3.55 -0.10 -13.41
CA ARG A 16 3.69 -0.32 -11.97
C ARG A 16 4.44 0.79 -11.27
N ALA A 17 4.16 0.94 -9.99
CA ALA A 17 4.91 1.77 -9.07
C ALA A 17 5.34 0.95 -7.85
N THR A 18 6.51 1.23 -7.32
CA THR A 18 7.06 0.56 -6.14
C THR A 18 7.54 1.57 -5.12
N PHE A 19 7.42 1.19 -3.85
CA PHE A 19 7.93 1.97 -2.73
C PHE A 19 8.50 1.03 -1.68
N THR A 20 9.70 1.31 -1.19
CA THR A 20 10.39 0.48 -0.19
C THR A 20 10.62 1.28 1.08
N LYS A 21 10.28 0.70 2.21
CA LYS A 21 10.46 1.30 3.54
C LYS A 21 10.74 0.23 4.60
N THR A 22 11.64 0.53 5.51
CA THR A 22 11.82 -0.26 6.74
C THR A 22 10.76 0.13 7.75
N ILE A 23 10.07 -0.86 8.31
CA ILE A 23 9.05 -0.70 9.36
C ILE A 23 9.75 -0.82 10.71
N GLY A 24 10.03 0.30 11.34
CA GLY A 24 10.68 0.36 12.64
C GLY A 24 9.72 0.71 13.78
N GLU A 25 10.27 0.92 14.96
CA GLU A 25 9.51 1.30 16.16
C GLU A 25 8.74 2.61 15.96
N ALA A 26 9.34 3.59 15.30
CA ALA A 26 8.69 4.88 15.07
C ALA A 26 7.41 4.74 14.24
N GLU A 27 7.43 3.93 13.18
CA GLU A 27 6.28 3.69 12.33
C GLU A 27 5.15 2.98 13.10
N ILE A 28 5.50 1.99 13.93
CA ILE A 28 4.52 1.25 14.75
C ILE A 28 3.85 2.19 15.75
N LEU A 29 4.63 3.03 16.45
CA LEU A 29 4.10 3.99 17.42
C LEU A 29 3.22 5.06 16.75
N LEU A 30 3.63 5.58 15.60
CA LEU A 30 2.85 6.55 14.84
C LEU A 30 1.54 5.94 14.33
N PHE A 31 1.57 4.71 13.84
CA PHE A 31 0.37 4.02 13.39
C PHE A 31 -0.59 3.75 14.54
N ALA A 32 -0.10 3.30 15.70
CA ALA A 32 -0.91 3.11 16.90
C ALA A 32 -1.58 4.42 17.34
N ALA A 33 -0.84 5.54 17.29
CA ALA A 33 -1.36 6.85 17.63
C ALA A 33 -2.46 7.33 16.67
N VAL A 34 -2.26 7.12 15.36
CA VAL A 34 -3.20 7.55 14.31
C VAL A 34 -4.44 6.67 14.27
N SER A 35 -4.28 5.35 14.38
CA SER A 35 -5.38 4.38 14.27
C SER A 35 -6.12 4.15 15.58
N GLY A 36 -5.48 4.39 16.73
CA GLY A 36 -5.97 4.00 18.05
C GLY A 36 -5.72 2.52 18.37
N ASP A 37 -5.05 1.76 17.48
CA ASP A 37 -4.77 0.34 17.68
C ASP A 37 -3.54 0.13 18.57
N ASN A 38 -3.79 0.03 19.87
CA ASN A 38 -2.80 -0.25 20.89
C ASN A 38 -2.82 -1.72 21.34
N TYR A 39 -3.19 -2.65 20.47
CA TYR A 39 -3.23 -4.07 20.82
C TYR A 39 -1.84 -4.56 21.29
N PRO A 40 -1.76 -5.29 22.42
CA PRO A 40 -0.48 -5.63 23.04
C PRO A 40 0.50 -6.38 22.13
N LEU A 41 0.01 -7.13 21.15
CA LEU A 41 0.86 -7.82 20.18
C LEU A 41 1.79 -6.87 19.42
N HIS A 42 1.41 -5.61 19.26
CA HIS A 42 2.21 -4.61 18.56
C HIS A 42 3.11 -3.79 19.50
N ALA A 43 2.72 -3.66 20.77
CA ALA A 43 3.32 -2.70 21.71
C ALA A 43 4.07 -3.36 22.88
N ASP A 44 3.72 -4.59 23.27
CA ASP A 44 4.22 -5.25 24.47
C ASP A 44 4.99 -6.53 24.11
N GLU A 45 6.32 -6.49 24.28
CA GLU A 45 7.19 -7.62 23.97
C GLU A 45 6.92 -8.83 24.87
N GLU A 46 6.63 -8.62 26.17
CA GLU A 46 6.37 -9.72 27.11
C GLU A 46 5.07 -10.43 26.77
N TYR A 47 4.04 -9.67 26.39
CA TYR A 47 2.81 -10.26 25.88
C TYR A 47 3.06 -11.02 24.56
N ALA A 48 3.78 -10.42 23.62
CA ALA A 48 4.01 -10.99 22.29
C ALA A 48 4.78 -12.33 22.37
N LYS A 49 5.68 -12.50 23.33
CA LYS A 49 6.39 -13.77 23.61
C LYS A 49 5.44 -14.93 23.95
N THR A 50 4.26 -14.62 24.51
CA THR A 50 3.26 -15.64 24.85
C THR A 50 2.41 -16.08 23.66
N THR A 51 2.52 -15.38 22.54
CA THR A 51 1.75 -15.66 21.33
C THR A 51 2.50 -16.61 20.39
N ARG A 52 1.81 -17.13 19.38
CA ARG A 52 2.41 -17.96 18.32
C ARG A 52 3.54 -17.26 17.54
N PHE A 53 3.62 -15.92 17.63
CA PHE A 53 4.65 -15.14 16.92
C PHE A 53 5.96 -15.05 17.69
N GLY A 54 5.93 -15.23 19.02
CA GLY A 54 7.13 -15.22 19.89
C GLY A 54 7.77 -13.84 20.07
N ARG A 55 7.31 -12.81 19.38
CA ARG A 55 7.78 -11.42 19.43
C ARG A 55 6.74 -10.48 18.84
N ARG A 56 6.90 -9.18 19.05
CA ARG A 56 5.97 -8.19 18.49
C ARG A 56 5.95 -8.25 16.97
N VAL A 57 4.78 -7.99 16.41
CA VAL A 57 4.58 -7.84 14.96
C VAL A 57 4.06 -6.45 14.65
N ALA A 58 4.40 -5.91 13.49
CA ALA A 58 3.83 -4.66 12.99
C ALA A 58 2.34 -4.86 12.65
N HIS A 59 1.55 -3.80 12.77
CA HIS A 59 0.16 -3.81 12.33
C HIS A 59 0.10 -4.16 10.83
N GLY A 60 -0.80 -5.07 10.48
CA GLY A 60 -1.00 -5.43 9.07
C GLY A 60 -1.40 -4.22 8.22
N LEU A 61 -2.27 -3.36 8.75
CA LEU A 61 -2.70 -2.15 8.07
C LEU A 61 -1.59 -1.07 7.99
N LEU A 62 -0.63 -1.04 8.91
CA LEU A 62 0.56 -0.21 8.75
C LEU A 62 1.36 -0.64 7.51
N THR A 63 1.62 -1.94 7.37
CA THR A 63 2.30 -2.49 6.18
C THR A 63 1.49 -2.19 4.92
N ALA A 64 0.17 -2.38 4.95
CA ALA A 64 -0.73 -2.08 3.84
C ALA A 64 -0.75 -0.59 3.48
N SER A 65 -0.50 0.32 4.42
CA SER A 65 -0.48 1.76 4.16
C SER A 65 0.56 2.17 3.12
N LEU A 66 1.61 1.38 2.92
CA LEU A 66 2.61 1.62 1.87
C LEU A 66 2.00 1.52 0.46
N LEU A 67 0.90 0.78 0.30
CA LEU A 67 0.15 0.70 -0.96
C LEU A 67 -0.50 2.04 -1.31
N SER A 68 -0.85 2.86 -0.33
CA SER A 68 -1.34 4.22 -0.61
C SER A 68 -0.30 5.06 -1.36
N ALA A 69 0.97 4.93 -0.99
CA ALA A 69 2.05 5.61 -1.70
C ALA A 69 2.18 5.11 -3.16
N THR A 70 2.18 3.78 -3.37
CA THR A 70 2.32 3.19 -4.71
C THR A 70 1.11 3.47 -5.60
N ASN A 71 -0.11 3.51 -5.04
CA ASN A 71 -1.31 3.90 -5.78
C ASN A 71 -1.20 5.35 -6.30
N GLY A 72 -0.82 6.29 -5.44
CA GLY A 72 -0.61 7.68 -5.84
C GLY A 72 0.52 7.84 -6.86
N MET A 73 1.64 7.12 -6.67
CA MET A 73 2.78 7.12 -7.60
C MET A 73 2.40 6.54 -8.98
N LEU A 74 1.53 5.54 -9.01
CA LEU A 74 1.03 4.97 -10.26
C LEU A 74 0.11 5.94 -11.00
N LEU A 75 -0.83 6.54 -10.27
CA LEU A 75 -1.87 7.41 -10.87
C LEU A 75 -1.29 8.69 -11.49
N GLN A 76 -0.23 9.28 -10.92
CA GLN A 76 0.37 10.53 -11.41
C GLN A 76 -0.66 11.68 -11.49
N LYS A 77 -0.33 12.75 -12.21
CA LYS A 77 -1.23 13.91 -12.48
C LYS A 77 -1.93 13.78 -13.83
N PRO A 78 -3.15 14.28 -14.02
CA PRO A 78 -4.04 14.67 -12.93
C PRO A 78 -4.28 13.48 -12.03
N GLY A 79 -4.62 13.71 -10.76
CA GLY A 79 -4.78 12.65 -9.75
C GLY A 79 -5.87 11.66 -10.08
N GLY A 80 -6.39 11.12 -9.04
CA GLY A 80 -7.45 10.14 -9.07
C GLY A 80 -7.76 9.71 -7.65
N ILE A 81 -8.59 8.70 -7.51
CA ILE A 81 -8.99 8.19 -6.20
C ILE A 81 -9.07 6.67 -6.20
N SER A 82 -8.62 6.05 -5.12
CA SER A 82 -8.83 4.63 -4.87
C SER A 82 -10.29 4.39 -4.50
N LEU A 83 -10.97 3.54 -5.27
CA LEU A 83 -12.37 3.19 -5.04
C LEU A 83 -12.52 1.98 -4.14
N SER A 84 -11.60 1.02 -4.24
CA SER A 84 -11.59 -0.16 -3.38
C SER A 84 -10.18 -0.73 -3.24
N GLN A 85 -9.95 -1.40 -2.12
CA GLN A 85 -8.73 -2.14 -1.84
C GLN A 85 -9.10 -3.41 -1.09
N THR A 86 -8.67 -4.56 -1.60
CA THR A 86 -8.71 -5.83 -0.88
C THR A 86 -7.33 -6.18 -0.36
N LEU A 87 -7.27 -6.88 0.76
CA LEU A 87 -6.02 -7.26 1.43
C LEU A 87 -6.12 -8.67 1.96
N ARG A 88 -5.08 -9.47 1.73
CA ARG A 88 -4.82 -10.73 2.41
C ARG A 88 -3.48 -10.63 3.11
N PHE A 89 -3.47 -10.84 4.42
CA PHE A 89 -2.25 -10.85 5.23
C PHE A 89 -1.71 -12.27 5.28
N LEU A 90 -0.61 -12.51 4.59
CA LEU A 90 -0.09 -13.85 4.35
C LEU A 90 1.02 -14.24 5.33
N ARG A 91 1.79 -13.26 5.81
CA ARG A 91 2.92 -13.43 6.74
C ARG A 91 3.00 -12.26 7.69
N PRO A 92 3.48 -12.48 8.94
CA PRO A 92 3.76 -11.39 9.85
C PRO A 92 4.92 -10.52 9.35
N VAL A 93 4.85 -9.24 9.67
CA VAL A 93 5.95 -8.27 9.49
C VAL A 93 6.46 -7.90 10.86
N TYR A 94 7.75 -7.99 11.06
CA TYR A 94 8.39 -7.72 12.35
C TYR A 94 9.03 -6.33 12.35
N PRO A 95 9.15 -5.68 13.53
CA PRO A 95 9.95 -4.46 13.65
C PRO A 95 11.35 -4.67 13.08
N GLY A 96 11.77 -3.79 12.16
CA GLY A 96 13.03 -3.88 11.44
C GLY A 96 12.95 -4.50 10.05
N ASP A 97 11.83 -5.13 9.68
CA ASP A 97 11.63 -5.63 8.32
C ASP A 97 11.56 -4.48 7.30
N THR A 98 12.16 -4.70 6.15
CA THR A 98 12.12 -3.77 5.01
C THR A 98 11.11 -4.29 3.99
N ILE A 99 10.07 -3.49 3.76
CA ILE A 99 8.95 -3.86 2.91
C ILE A 99 9.00 -3.10 1.59
N THR A 100 8.86 -3.83 0.49
CA THR A 100 8.65 -3.26 -0.84
C THR A 100 7.18 -3.47 -1.22
N ALA A 101 6.45 -2.37 -1.31
CA ALA A 101 5.09 -2.32 -1.83
C ALA A 101 5.12 -2.12 -3.35
N CYS A 102 4.16 -2.71 -4.04
CA CYS A 102 3.99 -2.59 -5.49
C CYS A 102 2.51 -2.53 -5.85
N THR A 103 2.15 -1.59 -6.71
CA THR A 103 0.86 -1.53 -7.40
C THR A 103 1.11 -1.66 -8.90
N GLU A 104 0.47 -2.64 -9.54
CA GLU A 104 0.65 -2.98 -10.95
C GLU A 104 -0.71 -3.05 -11.66
N VAL A 105 -0.85 -2.38 -12.80
CA VAL A 105 -2.06 -2.40 -13.63
C VAL A 105 -2.21 -3.79 -14.25
N VAL A 106 -3.33 -4.45 -13.97
CA VAL A 106 -3.66 -5.76 -14.55
C VAL A 106 -4.81 -5.69 -15.55
N GLU A 107 -5.65 -4.64 -15.47
CA GLU A 107 -6.76 -4.42 -16.39
C GLU A 107 -7.07 -2.93 -16.52
N ILE A 108 -7.44 -2.50 -17.73
CA ILE A 108 -7.84 -1.12 -18.04
C ILE A 108 -9.33 -1.12 -18.42
N LEU A 109 -10.15 -0.47 -17.60
CA LEU A 109 -11.59 -0.33 -17.78
C LEU A 109 -11.88 1.00 -18.47
N THR A 110 -11.75 1.04 -19.79
CA THR A 110 -11.74 2.27 -20.61
C THR A 110 -13.01 3.10 -20.45
N GLU A 111 -14.19 2.47 -20.49
CA GLU A 111 -15.49 3.17 -20.41
C GLU A 111 -15.67 4.00 -19.14
N ARG A 112 -15.01 3.59 -18.04
CA ARG A 112 -15.10 4.23 -16.72
C ARG A 112 -13.83 4.93 -16.31
N ARG A 113 -12.80 4.95 -17.15
CA ARG A 113 -11.46 5.50 -16.85
C ARG A 113 -10.89 4.91 -15.54
N ARG A 114 -11.00 3.59 -15.39
CA ARG A 114 -10.55 2.88 -14.19
C ARG A 114 -9.43 1.92 -14.50
N LEU A 115 -8.59 1.71 -13.50
CA LEU A 115 -7.51 0.75 -13.52
C LEU A 115 -7.77 -0.29 -12.43
N ARG A 116 -7.82 -1.56 -12.80
CA ARG A 116 -7.74 -2.65 -11.83
C ARG A 116 -6.27 -2.98 -11.65
N CYS A 117 -5.83 -2.99 -10.40
CA CYS A 117 -4.43 -3.18 -10.06
C CYS A 117 -4.27 -4.37 -9.12
N ARG A 118 -3.22 -5.15 -9.32
CA ARG A 118 -2.71 -6.04 -8.28
C ARG A 118 -1.83 -5.25 -7.34
N THR A 119 -2.01 -5.47 -6.03
CA THR A 119 -1.21 -4.82 -4.99
C THR A 119 -0.50 -5.87 -4.15
N THR A 120 0.80 -5.69 -3.94
CA THR A 120 1.61 -6.64 -3.18
C THR A 120 2.57 -5.91 -2.24
N CYS A 121 2.85 -6.53 -1.09
CA CYS A 121 3.98 -6.15 -0.25
C CYS A 121 4.88 -7.38 -0.05
N ARG A 122 6.19 -7.18 -0.19
CA ARG A 122 7.21 -8.21 0.05
C ARG A 122 8.22 -7.73 1.07
N ASN A 123 8.71 -8.66 1.90
CA ASN A 123 9.78 -8.36 2.85
C ASN A 123 11.17 -8.40 2.16
N GLN A 124 12.24 -8.16 2.93
CA GLN A 124 13.64 -8.17 2.45
C GLN A 124 14.11 -9.52 1.91
N HIS A 125 13.40 -10.60 2.22
CA HIS A 125 13.68 -11.95 1.72
C HIS A 125 12.90 -12.28 0.42
N GLY A 126 12.14 -11.30 -0.12
CA GLY A 126 11.29 -11.51 -1.29
C GLY A 126 9.98 -12.25 -1.00
N GLU A 127 9.70 -12.57 0.26
CA GLU A 127 8.48 -13.27 0.65
C GLU A 127 7.27 -12.33 0.58
N LEU A 128 6.19 -12.84 0.00
CA LEU A 128 4.92 -12.12 -0.11
C LEU A 128 4.25 -12.05 1.28
N VAL A 129 4.11 -10.84 1.82
CA VAL A 129 3.49 -10.59 3.13
C VAL A 129 2.05 -10.09 3.01
N ILE A 130 1.76 -9.33 1.94
CA ILE A 130 0.40 -8.90 1.58
C ILE A 130 0.18 -9.13 0.10
N ASP A 131 -1.01 -9.60 -0.25
CA ASP A 131 -1.51 -9.71 -1.62
C ASP A 131 -2.95 -9.18 -1.66
N GLY A 132 -3.29 -8.42 -2.70
CA GLY A 132 -4.61 -7.85 -2.85
C GLY A 132 -4.83 -7.21 -4.21
N GLU A 133 -5.96 -6.51 -4.32
CA GLU A 133 -6.36 -5.79 -5.53
C GLU A 133 -6.87 -4.40 -5.17
N ALA A 134 -6.57 -3.43 -6.03
CA ALA A 134 -7.12 -2.08 -5.97
C ALA A 134 -7.94 -1.78 -7.23
N LEU A 135 -8.98 -0.97 -7.07
CA LEU A 135 -9.67 -0.33 -8.17
C LEU A 135 -9.44 1.18 -8.06
N GLU A 136 -8.76 1.72 -9.06
CA GLU A 136 -8.39 3.13 -9.10
C GLU A 136 -9.21 3.87 -10.16
N GLN A 137 -9.74 5.05 -9.82
CA GLN A 137 -10.36 5.97 -10.74
C GLN A 137 -9.32 7.01 -11.17
N LYS A 138 -9.12 7.18 -12.46
CA LYS A 138 -8.24 8.23 -13.00
C LYS A 138 -9.08 9.44 -13.42
N ASP A 139 -8.70 10.61 -12.91
CA ASP A 139 -9.39 11.86 -13.27
C ASP A 139 -9.09 12.30 -14.71
N ASP A 140 -9.99 13.12 -15.28
CA ASP A 140 -9.77 13.77 -16.55
C ASP A 140 -8.91 15.02 -16.37
N ALA A 141 -8.00 15.25 -17.31
CA ALA A 141 -7.16 16.45 -17.31
C ALA A 141 -8.00 17.75 -17.38
N ALA A 142 -9.14 17.73 -18.02
CA ALA A 142 -10.05 18.88 -18.16
C ALA A 142 -10.80 19.22 -16.85
N ALA A 143 -11.00 18.24 -15.96
CA ALA A 143 -11.66 18.46 -14.67
C ALA A 143 -10.75 19.15 -13.63
N ALA A 144 -9.44 19.03 -13.79
CA ALA A 144 -8.45 19.63 -12.89
C ALA A 144 -8.23 21.15 -13.13
N SER A 145 -8.79 21.71 -14.19
CA SER A 145 -8.66 23.14 -14.56
C SER A 145 -9.92 23.97 -14.27
N ALA A 146 -10.93 23.41 -13.60
CA ALA A 146 -12.22 24.06 -13.33
C ALA A 146 -12.40 24.53 -11.86
N GLU A 147 -11.31 24.64 -11.07
CA GLU A 147 -11.31 25.25 -9.73
C GLU A 147 -10.42 26.50 -9.69
#